data_0c1d453f5d03e2780ffc655a072a6810
#
_entry.id   0c1d453f5d03e2780ffc655a072a6810
#
_cell.length_a   1.000
_cell.length_b   1.000
_cell.length_c   1.000
_cell.angle_alpha   90.00
_cell.angle_beta   90.00
_cell.angle_gamma   90.00
#
_symmetry.space_group_name_H-M   'P 1'
#
loop_
_entity.id
_entity.type
_entity.pdbx_description
1 polymer ?
#
loop_
_entity_poly.entity_id
_entity_poly.type
_entity_poly.pdbx_seq_one_letter_code
_entity_poly.pdbx_strand_id
1 'polypeptide(L)'
;MFGMKQEAEGSSGLVKKDRKFITNAIMIAERLNRVCDKTHKHIQLIGGRAKKAQVCPEELCAQMLRGLLAQMRYDGRLRDTAIGCAFAVEEGESEIMFWDDISGEPLSTERVIRARLVEIEEFRKREVYDKVPISQCWERTGKAPIGVRWVDINKGDSINPENRSRLVAKEIKKDIRNDLFAATPPLEAKKALFPFAVTEVIGWKGDRRSAMQIDFIDVRRAYFFAKAKREVYVDLISEDYEPGMCGKLSKSMYGTRDAAQNWEEEHTSFLVGIGFRKGK
;
A
#
# COMPACT_ATOMS: atom_id res chain seq x y z
N MET A 1 -3.08 -32.65 -13.49
CA MET A 1 -1.94 -32.45 -12.55
C MET A 1 -1.26 -31.13 -12.85
N PHE A 2 -0.77 -30.44 -11.84
CA PHE A 2 -0.17 -29.09 -12.01
C PHE A 2 1.35 -29.13 -12.01
N GLY A 3 1.95 -30.24 -12.45
CA GLY A 3 3.35 -30.34 -12.84
C GLY A 3 4.41 -30.13 -11.77
N MET A 4 4.09 -30.32 -10.46
CA MET A 4 5.11 -30.21 -9.41
C MET A 4 6.18 -31.28 -9.60
N LYS A 5 7.40 -30.85 -9.92
CA LYS A 5 8.57 -31.71 -10.06
C LYS A 5 9.50 -31.57 -8.84
N GLN A 6 10.13 -32.67 -8.44
CA GLN A 6 11.21 -32.64 -7.46
C GLN A 6 12.29 -33.63 -7.84
N GLU A 7 13.50 -33.41 -7.33
CA GLU A 7 14.65 -34.27 -7.55
C GLU A 7 14.76 -35.32 -6.42
N ALA A 8 15.04 -36.54 -6.78
CA ALA A 8 15.35 -37.64 -5.86
C ALA A 8 16.46 -38.48 -6.46
N GLU A 9 17.61 -38.61 -5.77
CA GLU A 9 18.74 -39.52 -6.09
C GLU A 9 19.08 -39.53 -7.58
N GLY A 10 19.33 -38.36 -8.19
CA GLY A 10 19.74 -38.23 -9.59
C GLY A 10 18.60 -38.29 -10.64
N SER A 11 17.34 -38.41 -10.21
CA SER A 11 16.19 -38.35 -11.12
C SER A 11 15.20 -37.25 -10.73
N SER A 12 14.71 -36.50 -11.72
CA SER A 12 13.61 -35.53 -11.56
C SER A 12 12.28 -36.20 -11.91
N GLY A 13 11.29 -36.07 -11.06
CA GLY A 13 9.98 -36.68 -11.31
C GLY A 13 8.81 -35.91 -10.69
N LEU A 14 7.61 -36.29 -11.12
CA LEU A 14 6.38 -35.68 -10.64
C LEU A 14 6.03 -36.16 -9.22
N VAL A 15 5.61 -35.20 -8.39
CA VAL A 15 5.16 -35.46 -7.02
C VAL A 15 3.67 -35.73 -7.00
N LYS A 16 3.22 -36.78 -6.31
CA LYS A 16 1.80 -36.95 -5.99
C LYS A 16 1.49 -36.27 -4.66
N LYS A 17 0.78 -35.18 -4.73
CA LYS A 17 0.18 -34.51 -3.57
C LYS A 17 -1.26 -34.17 -3.89
N ASP A 18 -2.16 -35.00 -3.37
CA ASP A 18 -3.58 -34.76 -3.55
C ASP A 18 -4.00 -33.49 -2.80
N ARG A 19 -4.67 -32.59 -3.49
CA ARG A 19 -5.23 -31.36 -2.93
C ARG A 19 -6.71 -31.34 -3.21
N LYS A 20 -7.49 -31.02 -2.20
CA LYS A 20 -8.94 -30.81 -2.33
C LYS A 20 -9.23 -29.32 -2.25
N PHE A 21 -10.05 -28.85 -3.16
CA PHE A 21 -10.53 -27.47 -3.19
C PHE A 21 -12.05 -27.49 -2.98
N ILE A 22 -12.52 -26.57 -2.17
CA ILE A 22 -13.95 -26.33 -1.98
C ILE A 22 -14.22 -24.93 -2.54
N THR A 23 -15.10 -24.84 -3.52
CA THR A 23 -15.48 -23.57 -4.15
C THR A 23 -16.92 -23.66 -4.65
N ASN A 24 -17.63 -22.54 -4.59
CA ASN A 24 -18.93 -22.36 -5.22
C ASN A 24 -18.81 -21.75 -6.64
N ALA A 25 -17.59 -21.47 -7.09
CA ALA A 25 -17.30 -20.91 -8.39
C ALA A 25 -17.07 -22.02 -9.42
N ILE A 26 -18.04 -22.25 -10.29
CA ILE A 26 -18.04 -23.33 -11.29
C ILE A 26 -16.80 -23.26 -12.19
N MET A 27 -16.47 -22.05 -12.67
CA MET A 27 -15.33 -21.85 -13.58
C MET A 27 -13.98 -22.16 -12.92
N ILE A 28 -13.86 -21.95 -11.60
CA ILE A 28 -12.67 -22.35 -10.83
C ILE A 28 -12.65 -23.87 -10.68
N ALA A 29 -13.79 -24.48 -10.34
CA ALA A 29 -13.91 -25.92 -10.15
C ALA A 29 -13.50 -26.70 -11.41
N GLU A 30 -13.98 -26.29 -12.59
CA GLU A 30 -13.65 -26.91 -13.88
C GLU A 30 -12.14 -26.86 -14.17
N ARG A 31 -11.49 -25.73 -13.95
CA ARG A 31 -10.05 -25.58 -14.20
C ARG A 31 -9.18 -26.36 -13.21
N LEU A 32 -9.65 -26.59 -12.01
CA LEU A 32 -8.94 -27.32 -10.96
C LEU A 32 -9.25 -28.82 -10.95
N ASN A 33 -10.27 -29.27 -11.70
CA ASN A 33 -10.66 -30.67 -11.79
C ASN A 33 -9.69 -31.45 -12.68
N ARG A 34 -8.44 -31.57 -12.23
CA ARG A 34 -7.39 -32.31 -12.91
C ARG A 34 -6.91 -33.46 -12.05
N VAL A 35 -7.05 -34.67 -12.55
CA VAL A 35 -6.57 -35.89 -11.91
C VAL A 35 -5.34 -36.44 -12.63
N CYS A 36 -4.54 -37.21 -11.91
CA CYS A 36 -3.41 -37.90 -12.50
C CYS A 36 -3.89 -39.02 -13.44
N ASP A 37 -3.34 -39.05 -14.64
CA ASP A 37 -3.59 -40.10 -15.67
C ASP A 37 -2.89 -41.43 -15.37
N LYS A 38 -2.03 -41.48 -14.34
CA LYS A 38 -1.24 -42.63 -13.92
C LYS A 38 -0.23 -43.13 -14.98
N THR A 39 0.08 -42.34 -15.99
CA THR A 39 1.04 -42.71 -17.06
C THR A 39 2.50 -42.62 -16.64
N HIS A 40 2.78 -42.14 -15.42
CA HIS A 40 4.15 -41.92 -14.89
C HIS A 40 4.30 -42.36 -13.43
N LYS A 41 5.53 -42.56 -13.01
CA LYS A 41 5.87 -42.87 -11.60
C LYS A 41 5.97 -41.59 -10.78
N HIS A 42 5.45 -41.63 -9.57
CA HIS A 42 5.51 -40.53 -8.63
C HIS A 42 6.70 -40.67 -7.67
N ILE A 43 7.32 -39.50 -7.38
CA ILE A 43 8.36 -39.42 -6.33
C ILE A 43 7.68 -39.31 -4.97
N GLN A 44 8.11 -40.09 -4.01
CA GLN A 44 7.63 -40.06 -2.63
C GLN A 44 8.13 -38.80 -1.90
N LEU A 45 7.26 -38.20 -1.06
CA LEU A 45 7.54 -36.99 -0.27
C LEU A 45 8.28 -37.35 1.05
N ILE A 46 9.42 -38.04 0.98
CA ILE A 46 10.31 -38.36 2.11
C ILE A 46 11.57 -37.48 2.05
N GLY A 47 12.40 -37.49 3.10
CA GLY A 47 13.69 -36.80 3.11
C GLY A 47 13.57 -35.26 2.95
N GLY A 48 12.62 -34.59 3.61
CA GLY A 48 12.45 -33.14 3.56
C GLY A 48 11.69 -32.63 2.34
N ARG A 49 11.39 -33.47 1.35
CA ARG A 49 10.64 -33.10 0.13
C ARG A 49 9.21 -32.62 0.41
N ALA A 50 8.60 -33.07 1.51
CA ALA A 50 7.27 -32.62 1.93
C ALA A 50 7.24 -31.12 2.21
N LYS A 51 8.29 -30.54 2.79
CA LYS A 51 8.39 -29.10 3.05
C LYS A 51 8.45 -28.29 1.75
N LYS A 52 9.24 -28.73 0.78
CA LYS A 52 9.29 -28.09 -0.55
C LYS A 52 7.95 -28.19 -1.28
N ALA A 53 7.20 -29.30 -1.10
CA ALA A 53 5.88 -29.50 -1.69
C ALA A 53 4.75 -28.68 -1.02
N GLN A 54 5.02 -27.89 0.01
CA GLN A 54 4.06 -26.93 0.59
C GLN A 54 3.84 -25.71 -0.33
N VAL A 55 4.85 -25.36 -1.12
CA VAL A 55 4.72 -24.28 -2.12
C VAL A 55 3.77 -24.71 -3.21
N CYS A 56 2.82 -23.87 -3.56
CA CYS A 56 1.91 -24.13 -4.68
C CYS A 56 2.68 -24.02 -6.00
N PRO A 57 2.52 -24.99 -6.92
CA PRO A 57 3.08 -24.88 -8.25
C PRO A 57 2.53 -23.64 -8.97
N GLU A 58 3.37 -22.98 -9.74
CA GLU A 58 2.99 -21.78 -10.51
C GLU A 58 1.76 -22.03 -11.40
N GLU A 59 1.76 -23.17 -12.10
CA GLU A 59 0.63 -23.55 -12.96
C GLU A 59 -0.68 -23.74 -12.15
N LEU A 60 -0.63 -24.22 -10.92
CA LEU A 60 -1.82 -24.31 -10.06
C LEU A 60 -2.36 -22.90 -9.75
N CYS A 61 -1.46 -21.99 -9.38
CA CYS A 61 -1.82 -20.60 -9.09
C CYS A 61 -2.41 -19.91 -10.34
N ALA A 62 -1.79 -20.14 -11.49
CA ALA A 62 -2.27 -19.61 -12.76
C ALA A 62 -3.67 -20.14 -13.12
N GLN A 63 -3.95 -21.43 -12.93
CA GLN A 63 -5.28 -22.00 -13.19
C GLN A 63 -6.34 -21.47 -12.22
N MET A 64 -5.99 -21.26 -10.94
CA MET A 64 -6.90 -20.62 -9.98
C MET A 64 -7.28 -19.21 -10.45
N LEU A 65 -6.29 -18.42 -10.83
CA LEU A 65 -6.52 -17.03 -11.29
C LEU A 65 -7.32 -16.99 -12.59
N ARG A 66 -7.00 -17.84 -13.58
CA ARG A 66 -7.78 -17.95 -14.82
C ARG A 66 -9.23 -18.39 -14.56
N GLY A 67 -9.43 -19.29 -13.58
CA GLY A 67 -10.76 -19.72 -13.16
C GLY A 67 -11.54 -18.59 -12.48
N LEU A 68 -10.88 -17.81 -11.63
CA LEU A 68 -11.48 -16.64 -10.98
C LEU A 68 -11.90 -15.59 -12.01
N LEU A 69 -11.04 -15.27 -12.97
CA LEU A 69 -11.34 -14.33 -14.03
C LEU A 69 -12.55 -14.79 -14.88
N ALA A 70 -12.57 -16.08 -15.24
CA ALA A 70 -13.69 -16.65 -15.97
C ALA A 70 -14.99 -16.58 -15.16
N GLN A 71 -14.95 -16.84 -13.86
CA GLN A 71 -16.10 -16.73 -12.98
C GLN A 71 -16.61 -15.30 -12.87
N MET A 72 -15.69 -14.32 -12.70
CA MET A 72 -16.06 -12.91 -12.62
C MET A 72 -16.70 -12.40 -13.92
N ARG A 73 -16.27 -12.90 -15.08
CA ARG A 73 -16.93 -12.63 -16.36
C ARG A 73 -18.32 -13.27 -16.43
N TYR A 74 -18.44 -14.52 -16.03
CA TYR A 74 -19.70 -15.25 -15.98
C TYR A 74 -20.73 -14.57 -15.07
N ASP A 75 -20.28 -14.07 -13.91
CA ASP A 75 -21.10 -13.35 -12.94
C ASP A 75 -21.42 -11.90 -13.37
N GLY A 76 -20.92 -11.44 -14.52
CA GLY A 76 -21.09 -10.06 -14.99
C GLY A 76 -20.34 -9.02 -14.15
N ARG A 77 -19.46 -9.46 -13.26
CA ARG A 77 -18.64 -8.58 -12.37
C ARG A 77 -17.41 -8.02 -13.08
N LEU A 78 -17.07 -8.58 -14.22
CA LEU A 78 -15.93 -8.16 -15.01
C LEU A 78 -16.40 -7.87 -16.44
N ARG A 79 -16.26 -6.64 -16.89
CA ARG A 79 -16.39 -6.29 -18.29
C ARG A 79 -15.06 -6.58 -18.98
N ASP A 80 -15.07 -6.96 -20.24
CA ASP A 80 -13.87 -7.39 -20.98
C ASP A 80 -12.71 -6.37 -21.01
N THR A 81 -12.96 -5.14 -20.64
CA THR A 81 -12.00 -4.04 -20.57
C THR A 81 -11.20 -3.94 -19.25
N ALA A 82 -11.51 -4.73 -18.22
CA ALA A 82 -11.01 -4.50 -16.85
C ALA A 82 -9.77 -5.32 -16.44
N ILE A 83 -9.15 -6.12 -17.31
CA ILE A 83 -8.13 -7.12 -16.92
C ILE A 83 -6.71 -6.79 -17.37
N GLY A 84 -6.45 -5.61 -17.93
CA GLY A 84 -5.14 -5.25 -18.47
C GLY A 84 -3.97 -5.23 -17.48
N CYS A 85 -4.21 -5.12 -16.16
CA CYS A 85 -3.12 -4.93 -15.19
C CYS A 85 -2.53 -6.18 -14.57
N ALA A 86 -3.14 -7.36 -14.69
CA ALA A 86 -2.67 -8.56 -14.00
C ALA A 86 -1.99 -9.60 -14.90
N PHE A 87 -2.29 -9.62 -16.21
CA PHE A 87 -1.78 -10.64 -17.13
C PHE A 87 -1.66 -10.05 -18.54
N ALA A 88 -0.68 -9.20 -18.77
CA ALA A 88 -0.29 -8.80 -20.11
C ALA A 88 0.67 -9.84 -20.66
N VAL A 89 0.17 -10.75 -21.50
CA VAL A 89 0.92 -11.35 -22.60
C VAL A 89 -0.09 -11.57 -23.74
N GLU A 90 -0.44 -10.50 -24.40
CA GLU A 90 -0.77 -10.48 -25.83
C GLU A 90 -0.40 -9.08 -26.32
N GLU A 91 0.40 -9.03 -27.37
CA GLU A 91 0.88 -7.81 -28.01
C GLU A 91 -0.32 -7.04 -28.61
N GLY A 92 -0.83 -6.13 -27.83
CA GLY A 92 -1.79 -5.11 -28.21
C GLY A 92 -1.67 -4.00 -27.18
N GLU A 93 -1.65 -2.76 -27.60
CA GLU A 93 -1.56 -1.58 -26.72
C GLU A 93 -2.60 -1.67 -25.60
N SER A 94 -2.20 -2.20 -24.43
CA SER A 94 -3.07 -2.25 -23.28
C SER A 94 -3.16 -0.85 -22.67
N GLU A 95 -4.31 -0.20 -22.84
CA GLU A 95 -4.59 1.03 -22.09
C GLU A 95 -4.48 0.73 -20.60
N ILE A 96 -3.52 1.36 -19.95
CA ILE A 96 -3.36 1.28 -18.50
C ILE A 96 -4.56 1.98 -17.87
N MET A 97 -5.43 1.22 -17.20
CA MET A 97 -6.60 1.76 -16.49
C MET A 97 -6.28 1.96 -15.02
N PHE A 98 -6.71 3.09 -14.48
CA PHE A 98 -6.60 3.43 -13.07
C PHE A 98 -8.00 3.50 -12.44
N TRP A 99 -8.06 3.19 -11.15
CA TRP A 99 -9.28 3.12 -10.37
C TRP A 99 -9.16 3.99 -9.13
N ASP A 100 -10.26 4.61 -8.75
CA ASP A 100 -10.33 5.36 -7.49
C ASP A 100 -10.29 4.39 -6.31
N ASP A 101 -9.31 4.55 -5.43
CA ASP A 101 -9.10 3.66 -4.27
C ASP A 101 -10.25 3.73 -3.23
N ILE A 102 -11.14 4.72 -3.31
CA ILE A 102 -12.27 4.91 -2.39
C ILE A 102 -13.58 4.46 -3.04
N SER A 103 -13.90 5.00 -4.21
CA SER A 103 -15.18 4.72 -4.89
C SER A 103 -15.15 3.48 -5.78
N GLY A 104 -13.95 3.05 -6.23
CA GLY A 104 -13.80 1.99 -7.21
C GLY A 104 -14.18 2.38 -8.64
N GLU A 105 -14.43 3.67 -8.90
CA GLU A 105 -14.75 4.17 -10.22
C GLU A 105 -13.48 4.32 -11.09
N PRO A 106 -13.60 4.21 -12.42
CA PRO A 106 -12.47 4.39 -13.31
C PRO A 106 -11.97 5.84 -13.31
N LEU A 107 -10.67 6.02 -13.29
CA LEU A 107 -10.01 7.33 -13.35
C LEU A 107 -9.40 7.56 -14.74
N SER A 108 -9.34 8.84 -15.15
CA SER A 108 -8.62 9.22 -16.36
C SER A 108 -7.13 8.96 -16.23
N THR A 109 -6.60 8.10 -17.12
CA THR A 109 -5.19 7.72 -17.18
C THR A 109 -4.27 8.94 -17.22
N GLU A 110 -4.54 9.90 -18.08
CA GLU A 110 -3.74 11.11 -18.22
C GLU A 110 -3.69 11.93 -16.92
N ARG A 111 -4.84 12.10 -16.25
CA ARG A 111 -4.93 12.85 -15.00
C ARG A 111 -4.20 12.15 -13.86
N VAL A 112 -4.30 10.82 -13.76
CA VAL A 112 -3.58 10.04 -12.75
C VAL A 112 -2.07 10.13 -12.98
N ILE A 113 -1.59 9.95 -14.21
CA ILE A 113 -0.17 10.09 -14.53
C ILE A 113 0.34 11.48 -14.12
N ARG A 114 -0.39 12.53 -14.47
CA ARG A 114 -0.06 13.91 -14.07
C ARG A 114 -0.02 14.09 -12.55
N ALA A 115 -1.01 13.54 -11.84
CA ALA A 115 -1.06 13.61 -10.37
C ALA A 115 0.10 12.85 -9.71
N ARG A 116 0.50 11.70 -10.26
CA ARG A 116 1.67 10.93 -9.80
C ARG A 116 2.98 11.68 -10.04
N LEU A 117 3.15 12.31 -11.20
CA LEU A 117 4.32 13.15 -11.49
C LEU A 117 4.48 14.30 -10.48
N VAL A 118 3.38 14.98 -10.14
CA VAL A 118 3.37 16.04 -9.12
C VAL A 118 3.79 15.50 -7.75
N GLU A 119 3.39 14.28 -7.39
CA GLU A 119 3.79 13.67 -6.12
C GLU A 119 5.28 13.29 -6.13
N ILE A 120 5.80 12.74 -7.23
CA ILE A 120 7.22 12.40 -7.40
C ILE A 120 8.11 13.64 -7.33
N GLU A 121 7.71 14.72 -8.00
CA GLU A 121 8.41 16.00 -7.92
C GLU A 121 8.55 16.50 -6.49
N GLU A 122 7.47 16.40 -5.69
CA GLU A 122 7.50 16.77 -4.28
C GLU A 122 8.37 15.82 -3.44
N PHE A 123 8.42 14.52 -3.75
CA PHE A 123 9.34 13.57 -3.14
C PHE A 123 10.79 13.98 -3.35
N ARG A 124 11.14 14.31 -4.60
CA ARG A 124 12.50 14.74 -4.98
C ARG A 124 12.85 16.09 -4.35
N LYS A 125 11.94 17.08 -4.46
CA LYS A 125 12.14 18.42 -3.89
C LYS A 125 12.39 18.41 -2.40
N ARG A 126 11.77 17.48 -1.67
CA ARG A 126 11.86 17.38 -0.21
C ARG A 126 12.87 16.34 0.25
N GLU A 127 13.53 15.67 -0.68
CA GLU A 127 14.50 14.62 -0.38
C GLU A 127 13.93 13.58 0.62
N VAL A 128 12.75 13.02 0.24
CA VAL A 128 12.02 12.12 1.16
C VAL A 128 12.79 10.84 1.42
N TYR A 129 13.55 10.35 0.44
CA TYR A 129 14.48 9.24 0.59
C TYR A 129 15.78 9.45 -0.19
N ASP A 130 16.83 8.81 0.27
CA ASP A 130 18.09 8.66 -0.45
C ASP A 130 18.15 7.26 -1.09
N LYS A 131 18.63 7.17 -2.33
CA LYS A 131 18.85 5.88 -2.98
C LYS A 131 20.09 5.21 -2.39
N VAL A 132 19.93 3.99 -1.92
CA VAL A 132 21.00 3.20 -1.31
C VAL A 132 20.93 1.76 -1.84
N PRO A 133 22.05 1.00 -1.82
CA PRO A 133 22.01 -0.41 -2.21
C PRO A 133 21.06 -1.24 -1.34
N ILE A 134 20.33 -2.18 -1.95
CA ILE A 134 19.44 -3.10 -1.21
C ILE A 134 20.22 -3.93 -0.18
N SER A 135 21.52 -4.23 -0.43
CA SER A 135 22.39 -4.91 0.53
C SER A 135 22.45 -4.16 1.87
N GLN A 136 22.54 -2.83 1.85
CA GLN A 136 22.51 -2.01 3.06
C GLN A 136 21.21 -2.19 3.85
N CYS A 137 20.07 -2.30 3.19
CA CYS A 137 18.80 -2.59 3.85
C CYS A 137 18.85 -3.94 4.59
N TRP A 138 19.35 -4.98 3.93
CA TRP A 138 19.48 -6.31 4.52
C TRP A 138 20.46 -6.33 5.70
N GLU A 139 21.61 -5.69 5.57
CA GLU A 139 22.62 -5.58 6.65
C GLU A 139 22.06 -4.88 7.88
N ARG A 140 21.31 -3.81 7.69
CA ARG A 140 20.80 -2.99 8.79
C ARG A 140 19.53 -3.53 9.43
N THR A 141 18.64 -4.12 8.64
CA THR A 141 17.29 -4.50 9.10
C THR A 141 17.05 -6.00 9.15
N GLY A 142 17.88 -6.79 8.47
CA GLY A 142 17.65 -8.22 8.27
C GLY A 142 16.41 -8.54 7.42
N LYS A 143 15.88 -7.55 6.68
CA LYS A 143 14.62 -7.69 5.92
C LYS A 143 14.75 -6.99 4.56
N ALA A 144 13.86 -7.38 3.64
CA ALA A 144 13.70 -6.65 2.38
C ALA A 144 13.11 -5.26 2.60
N PRO A 145 13.33 -4.31 1.69
CA PRO A 145 12.65 -3.02 1.71
C PRO A 145 11.12 -3.18 1.78
N ILE A 146 10.46 -2.20 2.36
CA ILE A 146 8.99 -2.17 2.45
C ILE A 146 8.43 -1.80 1.09
N GLY A 147 7.54 -2.64 0.55
CA GLY A 147 6.86 -2.35 -0.70
C GLY A 147 6.06 -1.06 -0.63
N VAL A 148 5.94 -0.36 -1.74
CA VAL A 148 5.13 0.84 -1.88
C VAL A 148 3.94 0.58 -2.81
N ARG A 149 2.93 1.45 -2.77
CA ARG A 149 1.84 1.49 -3.73
C ARG A 149 1.36 2.92 -3.96
N TRP A 150 0.79 3.15 -5.11
CA TRP A 150 -0.01 4.33 -5.35
C TRP A 150 -1.39 4.20 -4.71
N VAL A 151 -1.90 5.32 -4.23
CA VAL A 151 -3.28 5.53 -3.82
C VAL A 151 -3.80 6.69 -4.67
N ASP A 152 -4.64 6.36 -5.63
CA ASP A 152 -5.20 7.31 -6.60
C ASP A 152 -6.66 7.56 -6.25
N ILE A 153 -7.05 8.81 -6.11
CA ILE A 153 -8.42 9.20 -5.75
C ILE A 153 -8.87 10.43 -6.55
N ASN A 154 -10.16 10.52 -6.81
CA ASN A 154 -10.80 11.75 -7.25
C ASN A 154 -11.34 12.52 -6.04
N LYS A 155 -10.82 13.72 -5.79
CA LYS A 155 -11.28 14.63 -4.74
C LYS A 155 -12.37 15.58 -5.21
N GLY A 156 -12.51 15.72 -6.52
CA GLY A 156 -13.57 16.48 -7.15
C GLY A 156 -14.86 15.66 -7.33
N ASP A 157 -15.73 16.15 -8.16
CA ASP A 157 -16.95 15.47 -8.59
C ASP A 157 -16.81 14.89 -10.00
N SER A 158 -17.90 14.38 -10.57
CA SER A 158 -17.93 13.85 -11.93
C SER A 158 -17.80 14.92 -13.02
N ILE A 159 -18.14 16.17 -12.73
CA ILE A 159 -18.09 17.31 -13.66
C ILE A 159 -16.69 17.94 -13.62
N ASN A 160 -16.15 18.13 -12.41
CA ASN A 160 -14.85 18.74 -12.14
C ASN A 160 -13.96 17.75 -11.38
N PRO A 161 -13.43 16.71 -12.05
CA PRO A 161 -12.60 15.72 -11.39
C PRO A 161 -11.24 16.30 -11.03
N GLU A 162 -10.85 16.15 -9.76
CA GLU A 162 -9.55 16.51 -9.21
C GLU A 162 -8.82 15.25 -8.76
N ASN A 163 -7.96 14.71 -9.63
CA ASN A 163 -7.22 13.52 -9.32
C ASN A 163 -6.03 13.84 -8.41
N ARG A 164 -5.91 13.06 -7.35
CA ARG A 164 -4.83 13.15 -6.39
C ARG A 164 -4.21 11.79 -6.17
N SER A 165 -2.91 11.70 -6.39
CA SER A 165 -2.13 10.49 -6.16
C SER A 165 -1.24 10.66 -4.94
N ARG A 166 -1.08 9.59 -4.15
CA ARG A 166 -0.13 9.51 -3.04
C ARG A 166 0.67 8.23 -3.13
N LEU A 167 1.97 8.34 -2.95
CA LEU A 167 2.82 7.17 -2.77
C LEU A 167 2.81 6.76 -1.29
N VAL A 168 2.47 5.49 -1.02
CA VAL A 168 2.23 4.98 0.33
C VAL A 168 3.06 3.72 0.58
N ALA A 169 3.82 3.70 1.67
CA ALA A 169 4.51 2.49 2.12
C ALA A 169 3.52 1.46 2.69
N LYS A 170 3.77 0.18 2.42
CA LYS A 170 2.93 -0.93 2.91
C LYS A 170 3.52 -1.52 4.20
N GLU A 171 3.76 -0.70 5.22
CA GLU A 171 4.26 -1.21 6.50
C GLU A 171 3.13 -1.84 7.32
N ILE A 172 2.98 -3.17 7.19
CA ILE A 172 1.93 -3.92 7.85
C ILE A 172 2.20 -4.03 9.35
N LYS A 173 1.18 -3.79 10.17
CA LYS A 173 1.19 -3.95 11.62
C LYS A 173 1.39 -5.42 11.98
N LYS A 174 2.54 -5.79 12.54
CA LYS A 174 2.83 -7.17 12.98
C LYS A 174 2.78 -7.33 14.50
N ASP A 175 2.85 -6.22 15.23
CA ASP A 175 2.95 -6.15 16.69
C ASP A 175 2.20 -4.93 17.22
N ILE A 176 1.87 -4.94 18.48
CA ILE A 176 1.28 -3.79 19.17
C ILE A 176 2.43 -2.94 19.68
N ARG A 177 2.59 -1.75 19.09
CA ARG A 177 3.57 -0.75 19.49
C ARG A 177 2.82 0.49 20.01
N ASN A 178 2.68 0.58 21.33
CA ASN A 178 2.01 1.70 21.98
C ASN A 178 2.82 3.00 21.89
N ASP A 179 4.11 2.89 21.65
CA ASP A 179 5.03 4.01 21.46
C ASP A 179 4.90 4.72 20.08
N LEU A 180 4.08 4.18 19.18
CA LEU A 180 3.82 4.76 17.85
C LEU A 180 2.42 5.39 17.74
N PHE A 181 1.90 5.91 18.84
CA PHE A 181 0.58 6.53 18.87
C PHE A 181 0.69 8.05 18.65
N ALA A 182 -0.06 8.57 17.68
CA ALA A 182 -0.29 10.01 17.51
C ALA A 182 -1.72 10.33 17.98
N ALA A 183 -1.82 11.19 18.96
CA ALA A 183 -3.12 11.57 19.52
C ALA A 183 -3.93 12.41 18.52
N THR A 184 -5.14 11.96 18.20
CA THR A 184 -6.11 12.76 17.46
C THR A 184 -7.16 13.25 18.43
N PRO A 185 -7.32 14.56 18.66
CA PRO A 185 -8.35 15.08 19.56
C PRO A 185 -9.73 14.60 19.12
N PRO A 186 -10.59 14.16 20.05
CA PRO A 186 -11.95 13.76 19.73
C PRO A 186 -12.74 14.94 19.14
N LEU A 187 -13.73 14.62 18.32
CA LEU A 187 -14.53 15.62 17.62
C LEU A 187 -15.26 16.55 18.60
N GLU A 188 -15.69 16.01 19.74
CA GLU A 188 -16.38 16.73 20.82
C GLU A 188 -15.50 17.80 21.44
N ALA A 189 -14.20 17.52 21.63
CA ALA A 189 -13.24 18.50 22.12
C ALA A 189 -13.08 19.65 21.12
N LYS A 190 -13.00 19.35 19.82
CA LYS A 190 -12.95 20.36 18.76
C LYS A 190 -14.24 21.22 18.74
N LYS A 191 -15.40 20.59 18.84
CA LYS A 191 -16.70 21.30 18.88
C LYS A 191 -16.82 22.21 20.10
N ALA A 192 -16.25 21.83 21.26
CA ALA A 192 -16.28 22.63 22.47
C ALA A 192 -15.47 23.94 22.36
N LEU A 193 -14.47 24.01 21.49
CA LEU A 193 -13.69 25.24 21.29
C LEU A 193 -14.52 26.39 20.73
N PHE A 194 -15.52 26.11 19.88
CA PHE A 194 -16.35 27.15 19.27
C PHE A 194 -17.22 27.91 20.30
N PRO A 195 -18.02 27.23 21.16
CA PRO A 195 -18.75 27.92 22.23
C PRO A 195 -17.81 28.69 23.14
N PHE A 196 -16.66 28.12 23.53
CA PHE A 196 -15.71 28.80 24.40
C PHE A 196 -15.20 30.10 23.80
N ALA A 197 -14.88 30.12 22.52
CA ALA A 197 -14.39 31.34 21.87
C ALA A 197 -15.40 32.48 21.86
N VAL A 198 -16.71 32.18 21.80
CA VAL A 198 -17.79 33.20 21.74
C VAL A 198 -18.40 33.52 23.10
N THR A 199 -18.07 32.78 24.16
CA THR A 199 -18.60 32.96 25.50
C THR A 199 -17.83 34.05 26.24
N GLU A 200 -18.56 35.06 26.74
CA GLU A 200 -18.00 36.11 27.59
C GLU A 200 -17.39 35.50 28.88
N VAL A 201 -16.33 36.10 29.38
CA VAL A 201 -15.50 35.64 30.53
C VAL A 201 -14.63 34.43 30.22
N ILE A 202 -14.98 33.58 29.25
CA ILE A 202 -14.14 32.44 28.81
C ILE A 202 -13.33 32.83 27.58
N GLY A 203 -14.01 33.16 26.49
CA GLY A 203 -13.36 33.51 25.23
C GLY A 203 -12.93 34.98 25.12
N TRP A 204 -13.56 35.86 25.89
CA TRP A 204 -13.22 37.30 25.94
C TRP A 204 -13.69 37.95 27.24
N LYS A 205 -13.07 39.06 27.60
CA LYS A 205 -13.45 39.91 28.74
C LYS A 205 -13.44 41.37 28.33
N GLY A 206 -14.58 42.06 28.48
CA GLY A 206 -14.70 43.47 28.23
C GLY A 206 -14.55 43.89 26.76
N ASP A 207 -13.33 43.94 26.25
CA ASP A 207 -13.06 44.28 24.85
C ASP A 207 -12.96 43.02 23.97
N ARG A 208 -13.80 42.93 22.94
CA ARG A 208 -13.77 41.83 21.94
C ARG A 208 -12.50 41.77 21.12
N ARG A 209 -11.67 42.80 21.11
CA ARG A 209 -10.35 42.76 20.43
C ARG A 209 -9.38 41.84 21.09
N SER A 210 -9.59 41.49 22.37
CA SER A 210 -8.80 40.50 23.12
C SER A 210 -9.46 39.13 23.14
N ALA A 211 -10.46 38.88 22.27
CA ALA A 211 -11.14 37.59 22.22
C ALA A 211 -10.25 36.47 21.73
N MET A 212 -10.57 35.25 22.20
CA MET A 212 -9.93 34.01 21.72
C MET A 212 -10.11 33.91 20.20
N GLN A 213 -9.02 33.71 19.50
CA GLN A 213 -9.02 33.42 18.06
C GLN A 213 -8.83 31.94 17.83
N ILE A 214 -9.49 31.42 16.82
CA ILE A 214 -9.36 30.02 16.41
C ILE A 214 -8.85 30.03 14.97
N ASP A 215 -7.64 29.47 14.78
CA ASP A 215 -7.04 29.30 13.46
C ASP A 215 -7.12 27.84 13.02
N PHE A 216 -7.41 27.64 11.73
CA PHE A 216 -7.43 26.34 11.09
C PHE A 216 -6.26 26.24 10.10
N ILE A 217 -5.31 25.37 10.41
CA ILE A 217 -4.11 25.19 9.61
C ILE A 217 -4.13 23.80 9.00
N ASP A 218 -4.20 23.71 7.67
CA ASP A 218 -3.99 22.47 6.91
C ASP A 218 -2.63 22.49 6.24
N VAL A 219 -1.80 21.50 6.54
CA VAL A 219 -0.45 21.40 6.00
C VAL A 219 -0.42 20.34 4.89
N ARG A 220 -0.22 20.80 3.66
CA ARG A 220 -0.05 19.90 2.52
C ARG A 220 1.18 19.01 2.70
N ARG A 221 1.00 17.68 2.49
CA ARG A 221 2.09 16.68 2.59
C ARG A 221 2.85 16.76 3.92
N ALA A 222 2.10 16.91 4.99
CA ALA A 222 2.60 17.15 6.35
C ALA A 222 3.78 16.23 6.74
N TYR A 223 3.72 14.95 6.43
CA TYR A 223 4.75 13.98 6.80
C TYR A 223 6.12 14.26 6.18
N PHE A 224 6.18 14.88 5.00
CA PHE A 224 7.45 15.20 4.35
C PHE A 224 8.24 16.33 5.03
N PHE A 225 7.66 17.01 6.02
CA PHE A 225 8.38 17.96 6.85
C PHE A 225 9.06 17.30 8.05
N ALA A 226 8.51 16.18 8.53
CA ALA A 226 9.05 15.48 9.68
C ALA A 226 10.18 14.52 9.27
N LYS A 227 11.30 14.54 10.00
CA LYS A 227 12.42 13.61 9.78
C LYS A 227 11.99 12.17 10.12
N ALA A 228 12.45 11.21 9.33
CA ALA A 228 12.33 9.80 9.69
C ALA A 228 13.24 9.52 10.90
N LYS A 229 12.66 9.01 12.01
CA LYS A 229 13.43 8.70 13.22
C LYS A 229 13.96 7.27 13.25
N ARG A 230 13.27 6.37 12.55
CA ARG A 230 13.72 4.98 12.38
C ARG A 230 14.44 4.82 11.05
N GLU A 231 15.34 3.86 10.97
CA GLU A 231 15.87 3.40 9.69
C GLU A 231 14.80 2.60 8.96
N VAL A 232 14.18 3.23 7.98
CA VAL A 232 13.14 2.62 7.14
C VAL A 232 13.61 2.63 5.69
N TYR A 233 13.47 1.49 5.03
CA TYR A 233 13.82 1.31 3.63
C TYR A 233 12.58 0.92 2.85
N VAL A 234 12.38 1.52 1.68
CA VAL A 234 11.22 1.31 0.81
C VAL A 234 11.67 0.92 -0.60
N ASP A 235 10.83 0.16 -1.29
CA ASP A 235 11.05 -0.10 -2.72
C ASP A 235 10.98 1.20 -3.52
N LEU A 236 11.79 1.30 -4.57
CA LEU A 236 11.69 2.39 -5.52
C LEU A 236 10.50 2.15 -6.47
N ILE A 237 9.81 3.23 -6.82
CA ILE A 237 8.78 3.23 -7.86
C ILE A 237 9.41 3.13 -9.25
N SER A 238 8.60 2.77 -10.26
CA SER A 238 9.05 2.63 -11.64
C SER A 238 9.81 3.85 -12.17
N GLU A 239 9.35 5.04 -11.80
CA GLU A 239 9.87 6.33 -12.25
C GLU A 239 11.24 6.71 -11.63
N ASP A 240 11.57 6.09 -10.51
CA ASP A 240 12.85 6.27 -9.81
C ASP A 240 13.68 4.97 -9.76
N TYR A 241 13.20 3.92 -10.46
CA TYR A 241 13.80 2.60 -10.40
C TYR A 241 15.28 2.63 -10.82
N GLU A 242 16.08 1.94 -10.03
CA GLU A 242 17.49 1.70 -10.29
C GLU A 242 17.85 0.29 -9.83
N PRO A 243 18.47 -0.55 -10.69
CA PRO A 243 18.76 -1.95 -10.35
C PRO A 243 19.60 -2.08 -9.09
N GLY A 244 19.17 -2.92 -8.14
CA GLY A 244 19.88 -3.18 -6.90
C GLY A 244 19.80 -2.08 -5.84
N MET A 245 18.99 -1.03 -6.07
CA MET A 245 18.80 0.09 -5.15
C MET A 245 17.42 0.07 -4.49
N CYS A 246 17.34 0.68 -3.31
CA CYS A 246 16.10 0.98 -2.57
C CYS A 246 16.17 2.41 -2.00
N GLY A 247 15.06 2.91 -1.50
CA GLY A 247 14.99 4.22 -0.86
C GLY A 247 15.16 4.12 0.64
N LYS A 248 16.20 4.72 1.22
CA LYS A 248 16.31 4.93 2.66
C LYS A 248 15.59 6.21 3.02
N LEU A 249 14.56 6.16 3.89
CA LEU A 249 13.78 7.33 4.25
C LEU A 249 14.60 8.33 5.06
N SER A 250 14.65 9.57 4.58
CA SER A 250 15.18 10.77 5.28
C SER A 250 14.04 11.56 5.92
N LYS A 251 12.84 11.49 5.35
CA LYS A 251 11.60 12.08 5.86
C LYS A 251 10.55 11.02 6.12
N SER A 252 9.57 11.36 6.94
CA SER A 252 8.42 10.49 7.18
C SER A 252 7.57 10.38 5.92
N MET A 253 7.04 9.20 5.66
CA MET A 253 6.26 8.86 4.48
C MET A 253 4.90 8.29 4.86
N TYR A 254 3.89 8.56 4.05
CA TYR A 254 2.58 7.93 4.20
C TYR A 254 2.70 6.41 4.23
N GLY A 255 1.97 5.78 5.17
CA GLY A 255 1.95 4.33 5.32
C GLY A 255 3.08 3.73 6.15
N THR A 256 4.04 4.52 6.64
CA THR A 256 4.95 4.10 7.70
C THR A 256 4.28 4.28 9.06
N ARG A 257 4.61 3.40 10.01
CA ARG A 257 3.91 3.30 11.30
C ARG A 257 4.12 4.49 12.23
N ASP A 258 5.25 5.17 12.10
CA ASP A 258 5.69 6.29 12.93
C ASP A 258 5.49 7.67 12.29
N ALA A 259 5.02 7.72 11.04
CA ALA A 259 4.89 9.00 10.32
C ALA A 259 4.01 10.02 11.04
N ALA A 260 2.90 9.57 11.61
CA ALA A 260 1.97 10.45 12.33
C ALA A 260 2.58 11.02 13.61
N GLN A 261 3.30 10.20 14.36
CA GLN A 261 4.00 10.62 15.59
C GLN A 261 5.16 11.58 15.27
N ASN A 262 5.96 11.25 14.27
CA ASN A 262 7.07 12.13 13.86
C ASN A 262 6.55 13.51 13.44
N TRP A 263 5.41 13.54 12.72
CA TRP A 263 4.77 14.79 12.35
C TRP A 263 4.21 15.55 13.56
N GLU A 264 3.54 14.88 14.49
CA GLU A 264 3.03 15.50 15.73
C GLU A 264 4.16 16.20 16.50
N GLU A 265 5.29 15.52 16.65
CA GLU A 265 6.44 16.07 17.36
C GLU A 265 7.07 17.26 16.62
N GLU A 266 7.27 17.17 15.32
CA GLU A 266 7.83 18.24 14.48
C GLU A 266 6.93 19.49 14.53
N HIS A 267 5.65 19.31 14.26
CA HIS A 267 4.66 20.37 14.28
C HIS A 267 4.53 21.02 15.68
N THR A 268 4.48 20.21 16.73
CA THR A 268 4.40 20.70 18.10
C THR A 268 5.64 21.52 18.47
N SER A 269 6.82 21.00 18.13
CA SER A 269 8.08 21.69 18.39
C SER A 269 8.16 23.04 17.68
N PHE A 270 7.73 23.08 16.43
CA PHE A 270 7.65 24.32 15.66
C PHE A 270 6.71 25.33 16.31
N LEU A 271 5.48 24.94 16.64
CA LEU A 271 4.49 25.83 17.25
C LEU A 271 4.96 26.35 18.62
N VAL A 272 5.54 25.49 19.46
CA VAL A 272 6.09 25.91 20.75
C VAL A 272 7.25 26.89 20.55
N GLY A 273 8.10 26.67 19.54
CA GLY A 273 9.22 27.55 19.20
C GLY A 273 8.78 28.98 18.80
N ILE A 274 7.59 29.13 18.23
CA ILE A 274 7.02 30.44 17.88
C ILE A 274 6.06 31.03 18.93
N GLY A 275 5.99 30.41 20.13
CA GLY A 275 5.29 30.96 21.29
C GLY A 275 3.95 30.32 21.65
N PHE A 276 3.49 29.29 20.90
CA PHE A 276 2.30 28.52 21.28
C PHE A 276 2.58 27.64 22.51
N ARG A 277 1.54 27.33 23.24
CA ARG A 277 1.63 26.39 24.38
C ARG A 277 0.79 25.14 24.06
N LYS A 278 1.38 23.97 24.30
CA LYS A 278 0.64 22.70 24.18
C LYS A 278 -0.44 22.67 25.28
N GLY A 279 -1.68 22.37 24.89
CA GLY A 279 -2.76 22.09 25.84
C GLY A 279 -2.44 20.84 26.68
N LYS A 280 -3.05 20.75 27.87
CA LYS A 280 -2.94 19.56 28.72
C LYS A 280 -3.85 18.45 28.25
#